data_ae8453b1788e080fc6b38b6f9c71bd55
#
_entry.id   ae8453b1788e080fc6b38b6f9c71bd55
#
_cell.length_a   1.000
_cell.length_b   1.000
_cell.length_c   1.000
_cell.angle_alpha   90.00
_cell.angle_beta   90.00
_cell.angle_gamma   90.00
#
_symmetry.space_group_name_H-M   'P 1'
#
loop_
_entity.id
_entity.type
_entity.pdbx_description
1 polymer ?
#
loop_
_entity_poly.entity_id
_entity_poly.type
_entity_poly.pdbx_seq_one_letter_code
_entity_poly.pdbx_strand_id
1 'polypeptide(L)'
;TADLLLLRGNPSDRRDWLDRAIAQIYPAYDDRLSKYDKIRIQKNNLLKDYLKTGILNDTLLDVYNEQLVITGSNIIYLRKKFLKEIERIASEKHRIISETEELKIDYDCSFLSGRNC
;
A
#
# COMPACT_ATOMS: atom_id res chain seq x y z
N THR A 1 6.51 15.88 -12.12
CA THR A 1 5.84 15.82 -10.84
C THR A 1 6.13 14.52 -10.10
N ALA A 2 5.98 14.54 -8.79
CA ALA A 2 6.21 13.35 -7.97
C ALA A 2 5.36 12.16 -8.41
N ASP A 3 4.14 12.41 -8.85
CA ASP A 3 3.21 11.36 -9.29
C ASP A 3 3.70 10.65 -10.56
N LEU A 4 4.26 11.39 -11.50
CA LEU A 4 4.84 10.81 -12.71
C LEU A 4 6.10 10.00 -12.39
N LEU A 5 6.91 10.45 -11.45
CA LEU A 5 8.08 9.70 -10.98
C LEU A 5 7.67 8.39 -10.30
N LEU A 6 6.59 8.40 -9.53
CA LEU A 6 6.06 7.19 -8.90
C LEU A 6 5.56 6.17 -9.92
N LEU A 7 4.87 6.62 -10.96
CA LEU A 7 4.39 5.73 -12.02
C LEU A 7 5.52 5.13 -12.83
N ARG A 8 6.63 5.86 -12.98
CA ARG A 8 7.81 5.43 -13.72
C ARG A 8 8.91 4.84 -12.83
N GLY A 9 8.77 4.98 -11.50
CA GLY A 9 9.71 4.47 -10.54
C GLY A 9 9.75 2.95 -10.50
N ASN A 10 10.80 2.40 -9.92
CA ASN A 10 10.91 0.97 -9.72
C ASN A 10 9.92 0.50 -8.62
N PRO A 11 9.68 -0.82 -8.51
CA PRO A 11 8.73 -1.35 -7.50
C PRO A 11 9.10 -0.99 -6.07
N SER A 12 10.39 -0.82 -5.75
CA SER A 12 10.85 -0.43 -4.42
C SER A 12 10.42 0.99 -4.07
N ASP A 13 10.56 1.93 -5.00
CA ASP A 13 10.14 3.32 -4.81
C ASP A 13 8.64 3.44 -4.60
N ARG A 14 7.86 2.64 -5.34
CA ARG A 14 6.40 2.60 -5.19
C ARG A 14 5.99 2.10 -3.82
N ARG A 15 6.65 1.05 -3.32
CA ARG A 15 6.37 0.52 -1.98
C ARG A 15 6.71 1.52 -0.91
N ASP A 16 7.83 2.20 -1.02
CA ASP A 16 8.26 3.21 -0.06
C ASP A 16 7.26 4.38 0.01
N TRP A 17 6.79 4.83 -1.14
CA TRP A 17 5.77 5.87 -1.19
C TRP A 17 4.47 5.41 -0.53
N LEU A 18 4.01 4.20 -0.88
CA LEU A 18 2.78 3.63 -0.33
C LEU A 18 2.89 3.48 1.18
N ASP A 19 4.00 2.95 1.66
CA ASP A 19 4.22 2.74 3.09
C ASP A 19 4.21 4.06 3.85
N ARG A 20 4.82 5.10 3.31
CA ARG A 20 4.78 6.44 3.91
C ARG A 20 3.37 7.03 3.93
N ALA A 21 2.62 6.87 2.85
CA ALA A 21 1.25 7.35 2.76
C ALA A 21 0.36 6.65 3.79
N ILE A 22 0.48 5.35 3.95
CA ILE A 22 -0.28 4.56 4.92
C ILE A 22 0.08 4.97 6.34
N ALA A 23 1.36 5.16 6.64
CA ALA A 23 1.84 5.54 7.96
C ALA A 23 1.31 6.91 8.41
N GLN A 24 1.06 7.82 7.48
CA GLN A 24 0.47 9.12 7.80
C GLN A 24 -0.98 8.99 8.30
N ILE A 25 -1.72 8.02 7.78
CA ILE A 25 -3.12 7.79 8.15
C ILE A 25 -3.22 6.83 9.34
N TYR A 26 -2.39 5.79 9.34
CA TYR A 26 -2.35 4.77 10.38
C TYR A 26 -0.98 4.76 11.05
N PRO A 27 -0.78 5.51 12.16
CA PRO A 27 0.53 5.57 12.83
C PRO A 27 1.08 4.22 13.27
N ALA A 28 0.21 3.29 13.62
CA ALA A 28 0.62 1.93 14.01
C ALA A 28 1.28 1.15 12.87
N TYR A 29 1.05 1.54 11.62
CA TYR A 29 1.62 0.86 10.47
C TYR A 29 3.14 0.92 10.45
N ASP A 30 3.70 2.08 10.76
CA ASP A 30 5.16 2.26 10.81
C ASP A 30 5.81 1.38 11.88
N ASP A 31 5.19 1.29 13.05
CA ASP A 31 5.65 0.39 14.11
C ASP A 31 5.61 -1.07 13.67
N ARG A 32 4.58 -1.47 12.94
CA ARG A 32 4.45 -2.85 12.43
C ARG A 32 5.51 -3.17 11.39
N LEU A 33 5.80 -2.22 10.50
CA LEU A 33 6.88 -2.38 9.52
C LEU A 33 8.24 -2.54 10.21
N SER A 34 8.53 -1.69 11.18
CA SER A 34 9.79 -1.74 11.95
C SER A 34 9.93 -3.07 12.68
N LYS A 35 8.86 -3.53 13.30
CA LYS A 35 8.83 -4.81 14.01
C LYS A 35 9.05 -5.98 13.05
N TYR A 36 8.38 -5.97 11.90
CA TYR A 36 8.54 -6.99 10.88
C TYR A 36 9.99 -7.07 10.38
N ASP A 37 10.59 -5.93 10.09
CA ASP A 37 11.99 -5.87 9.64
C ASP A 37 12.97 -6.39 10.68
N LYS A 38 12.78 -6.05 11.95
CA LYS A 38 13.61 -6.58 13.05
C LYS A 38 13.53 -8.10 13.13
N ILE A 39 12.34 -8.65 13.08
CA ILE A 39 12.13 -10.10 13.15
C ILE A 39 12.79 -10.78 11.94
N ARG A 40 12.61 -10.21 10.76
CA ARG A 40 13.22 -10.71 9.52
C ARG A 40 14.72 -10.76 9.61
N ILE A 41 15.34 -9.70 10.13
CA ILE A 41 16.79 -9.63 10.33
C ILE A 41 17.25 -10.67 11.35
N GLN A 42 16.56 -10.80 12.47
CA GLN A 42 16.87 -11.80 13.49
C GLN A 42 16.77 -13.23 12.93
N LYS A 43 15.75 -13.50 12.15
CA LYS A 43 15.59 -14.80 11.48
C LYS A 43 16.72 -15.06 10.48
N ASN A 44 17.11 -14.07 9.69
CA ASN A 44 18.21 -14.21 8.74
C ASN A 44 19.53 -14.47 9.46
N ASN A 45 19.78 -13.80 10.59
CA ASN A 45 20.98 -14.04 11.40
C ASN A 45 20.99 -15.46 11.98
N LEU A 46 19.85 -15.95 12.44
CA LEU A 46 19.72 -17.32 12.93
C LEU A 46 20.08 -18.34 11.84
N LEU A 47 19.59 -18.11 10.62
CA LEU A 47 19.87 -19.00 9.48
C LEU A 47 21.34 -18.91 9.06
N LYS A 48 21.96 -17.75 9.12
CA LYS A 48 23.40 -17.59 8.85
C LYS A 48 24.24 -18.34 9.89
N ASP A 49 23.88 -18.28 11.15
CA ASP A 49 24.55 -19.03 12.21
C ASP A 49 24.42 -20.53 11.99
N TYR A 50 23.24 -20.98 11.56
CA TYR A 50 23.03 -22.39 11.20
C TYR A 50 23.98 -22.83 10.08
N LEU A 51 24.18 -22.01 9.07
CA LEU A 51 25.11 -22.32 7.98
C LEU A 51 26.56 -22.44 8.45
N LYS A 52 26.94 -21.70 9.51
CA LYS A 52 28.29 -21.75 10.08
C LYS A 52 28.50 -22.91 11.03
N THR A 53 27.51 -23.18 11.89
CA THR A 53 27.65 -24.14 12.99
C THR A 53 27.02 -25.48 12.70
N GLY A 54 26.11 -25.58 11.73
CA GLY A 54 25.33 -26.77 11.46
C GLY A 54 24.27 -27.08 12.51
N ILE A 55 24.08 -26.20 13.49
CA ILE A 55 23.11 -26.36 14.57
C ILE A 55 22.01 -25.34 14.38
N LEU A 56 20.76 -25.80 14.23
CA LEU A 56 19.59 -24.93 14.09
C LEU A 56 18.76 -24.96 15.37
N ASN A 57 18.46 -23.77 15.89
CA ASN A 57 17.49 -23.63 16.97
C ASN A 57 16.07 -23.60 16.39
N ASP A 58 15.47 -24.79 16.26
CA ASP A 58 14.15 -24.96 15.66
C ASP A 58 13.07 -24.20 16.42
N THR A 59 13.15 -24.21 17.75
CA THR A 59 12.15 -23.51 18.59
C THR A 59 12.16 -22.01 18.33
N LEU A 60 13.34 -21.41 18.25
CA LEU A 60 13.49 -20.00 18.00
C LEU A 60 13.06 -19.64 16.58
N LEU A 61 13.37 -20.50 15.60
CA LEU A 61 12.92 -20.32 14.21
C LEU A 61 11.40 -20.32 14.13
N ASP A 62 10.74 -21.24 14.82
CA ASP A 62 9.29 -21.32 14.87
C ASP A 62 8.67 -20.05 15.48
N VAL A 63 9.27 -19.51 16.53
CA VAL A 63 8.83 -18.26 17.15
C VAL A 63 8.94 -17.10 16.16
N TYR A 64 10.05 -16.98 15.46
CA TYR A 64 10.23 -15.93 14.45
C TYR A 64 9.21 -16.07 13.32
N ASN A 65 8.98 -17.27 12.82
CA ASN A 65 8.01 -17.52 11.76
C ASN A 65 6.60 -17.14 12.19
N GLU A 66 6.20 -17.49 13.40
CA GLU A 66 4.90 -17.13 13.97
C GLU A 66 4.75 -15.62 14.07
N GLN A 67 5.75 -14.93 14.60
CA GLN A 67 5.74 -13.47 14.71
C GLN A 67 5.70 -12.78 13.35
N LEU A 68 6.38 -13.33 12.34
CA LEU A 68 6.33 -12.81 10.98
C LEU A 68 4.94 -12.95 10.38
N VAL A 69 4.26 -14.08 10.60
CA VAL A 69 2.90 -14.29 10.12
C VAL A 69 1.95 -13.28 10.77
N ILE A 70 2.00 -13.13 12.08
CA ILE A 70 1.12 -12.21 12.81
C ILE A 70 1.36 -10.77 12.38
N THR A 71 2.61 -10.32 12.38
CA THR A 71 2.97 -8.94 12.03
C THR A 71 2.71 -8.67 10.55
N GLY A 72 3.06 -9.60 9.68
CA GLY A 72 2.81 -9.51 8.24
C GLY A 72 1.33 -9.44 7.91
N SER A 73 0.50 -10.23 8.61
CA SER A 73 -0.96 -10.20 8.44
C SER A 73 -1.53 -8.83 8.82
N ASN A 74 -1.04 -8.22 9.90
CA ASN A 74 -1.44 -6.88 10.31
C ASN A 74 -1.06 -5.83 9.25
N ILE A 75 0.13 -5.93 8.68
CA ILE A 75 0.59 -5.04 7.62
C ILE A 75 -0.31 -5.17 6.39
N ILE A 76 -0.59 -6.38 5.96
CA ILE A 76 -1.46 -6.66 4.81
C ILE A 76 -2.87 -6.11 5.06
N TYR A 77 -3.40 -6.31 6.26
CA TYR A 77 -4.71 -5.78 6.64
C TYR A 77 -4.78 -4.26 6.50
N LEU A 78 -3.77 -3.55 7.01
CA LEU A 78 -3.72 -2.09 6.93
C LEU A 78 -3.55 -1.60 5.49
N ARG A 79 -2.75 -2.29 4.67
CA ARG A 79 -2.60 -1.99 3.25
C ARG A 79 -3.92 -2.15 2.51
N LYS A 80 -4.63 -3.24 2.74
CA LYS A 80 -5.93 -3.48 2.11
C LYS A 80 -6.96 -2.43 2.52
N LYS A 81 -6.98 -2.08 3.80
CA LYS A 81 -7.87 -1.05 4.33
C LYS A 81 -7.60 0.31 3.68
N PHE A 82 -6.33 0.69 3.55
CA PHE A 82 -5.92 1.91 2.89
C PHE A 82 -6.32 1.93 1.42
N LEU A 83 -6.05 0.85 0.70
CA LEU A 83 -6.36 0.75 -0.73
C LEU A 83 -7.87 0.81 -0.99
N LYS A 84 -8.67 0.17 -0.16
CA LYS A 84 -10.14 0.27 -0.24
C LYS A 84 -10.62 1.70 -0.04
N GLU A 85 -10.04 2.40 0.91
CA GLU A 85 -10.41 3.79 1.19
C GLU A 85 -10.04 4.71 0.03
N ILE A 86 -8.84 4.53 -0.54
CA ILE A 86 -8.40 5.29 -1.71
C ILE A 86 -9.30 4.98 -2.92
N GLU A 87 -9.64 3.73 -3.14
CA GLU A 87 -10.54 3.32 -4.22
C GLU A 87 -11.91 3.96 -4.08
N ARG A 88 -12.46 3.97 -2.88
CA ARG A 88 -13.75 4.61 -2.58
C ARG A 88 -13.69 6.12 -2.89
N ILE A 89 -12.66 6.81 -2.43
CA ILE A 89 -12.48 8.24 -2.66
C ILE A 89 -12.31 8.53 -4.15
N ALA A 90 -11.47 7.74 -4.84
CA ALA A 90 -11.23 7.89 -6.27
C ALA A 90 -12.51 7.67 -7.08
N SER A 91 -13.29 6.66 -6.75
CA SER A 91 -14.56 6.36 -7.42
C SER A 91 -15.57 7.49 -7.23
N GLU A 92 -15.66 8.04 -6.04
CA GLU A 92 -16.54 9.16 -5.74
C GLU A 92 -16.13 10.43 -6.50
N LYS A 93 -14.84 10.75 -6.52
CA LYS A 93 -14.34 11.89 -7.29
C LYS A 93 -14.58 11.71 -8.78
N HIS A 94 -14.36 10.53 -9.30
CA HIS A 94 -14.62 10.23 -10.71
C HIS A 94 -16.10 10.43 -11.05
N ARG A 95 -16.99 9.96 -10.21
CA ARG A 95 -18.43 10.15 -10.38
C ARG A 95 -18.80 11.63 -10.42
N ILE A 96 -18.28 12.41 -9.50
CA ILE A 96 -18.53 13.86 -9.44
C ILE A 96 -18.02 14.55 -10.71
N ILE A 97 -16.82 14.23 -11.16
CA ILE A 97 -16.23 14.78 -12.37
C ILE A 97 -17.07 14.39 -13.60
N SER A 98 -17.47 13.14 -13.71
CA SER A 98 -18.28 12.65 -14.82
C SER A 98 -19.65 13.36 -14.89
N GLU A 99 -20.33 13.52 -13.76
CA GLU A 99 -21.60 14.26 -13.69
C GLU A 99 -21.41 15.72 -14.08
N THR A 100 -20.35 16.35 -13.63
CA THR A 100 -20.03 17.74 -13.96
C THR A 100 -19.76 17.90 -15.46
N GLU A 101 -19.01 16.98 -16.06
CA GLU A 101 -18.73 16.99 -17.50
C GLU A 101 -19.99 16.76 -18.33
N GLU A 102 -20.87 15.86 -17.92
CA GLU A 102 -22.14 15.62 -18.58
C GLU A 102 -23.02 16.88 -18.57
N LEU A 103 -23.12 17.54 -17.44
CA LEU A 103 -23.84 18.80 -17.32
C LEU A 103 -23.27 19.88 -18.22
N LYS A 104 -21.96 19.96 -18.33
CA LYS A 104 -21.27 20.90 -19.19
C LYS A 104 -21.55 20.61 -20.67
N ILE A 105 -21.51 19.36 -21.07
CA ILE A 105 -21.82 18.94 -22.45
C ILE A 105 -23.26 19.30 -22.81
N ASP A 106 -24.20 19.00 -21.95
CA ASP A 106 -25.63 19.33 -22.16
C ASP A 106 -25.80 20.84 -22.31
N TYR A 107 -25.16 21.61 -21.47
CA TYR A 107 -25.20 23.09 -21.55
C TYR A 107 -24.62 23.59 -22.87
N ASP A 108 -23.46 23.10 -23.28
CA ASP A 108 -22.79 23.49 -24.51
C ASP A 108 -23.60 23.12 -25.73
N CYS A 109 -24.27 21.95 -25.76
CA CYS A 109 -25.14 21.51 -26.82
C CYS A 109 -26.36 22.41 -26.93
N SER A 110 -27.01 22.72 -25.83
CA SER A 110 -28.18 23.62 -25.79
C SER A 110 -27.80 25.02 -26.24
N PHE A 111 -26.65 25.50 -25.87
CA PHE A 111 -26.15 26.82 -26.22
C PHE A 111 -25.85 26.93 -27.74
N LEU A 112 -25.21 25.91 -28.31
CA LEU A 112 -24.70 25.98 -29.68
C LEU A 112 -25.79 25.94 -30.74
N SER A 113 -26.93 25.32 -30.55
CA SER A 113 -27.99 25.35 -31.54
C SER A 113 -29.25 24.57 -31.20
N GLY A 114 -29.37 24.11 -29.99
CA GLY A 114 -30.41 23.16 -29.64
C GLY A 114 -30.29 21.82 -30.36
N ARG A 115 -29.10 21.50 -30.89
CA ARG A 115 -28.86 20.19 -31.50
C ARG A 115 -28.66 19.14 -30.42
N ASN A 116 -29.17 17.96 -30.69
CA ASN A 116 -28.89 16.80 -29.86
C ASN A 116 -27.43 16.39 -30.02
N CYS A 117 -26.72 16.31 -28.92
CA CYS A 117 -25.37 15.84 -28.91
C CYS A 117 -25.25 14.37 -28.58
#